data_5d407fe3a96d4e6d313711651f63004f
#
_entry.id   5d407fe3a96d4e6d313711651f63004f
#
_cell.length_a   1.000
_cell.length_b   1.000
_cell.length_c   1.000
_cell.angle_alpha   90.00
_cell.angle_beta   90.00
_cell.angle_gamma   90.00
#
_symmetry.space_group_name_H-M   'P 1'
#
loop_
_entity.id
_entity.type
_entity.pdbx_description
1 polymer ?
#
loop_
_entity_poly.entity_id
_entity_poly.type
_entity_poly.pdbx_seq_one_letter_code
_entity_poly.pdbx_strand_id
1 'polypeptide(L)'
;MLFRSGWPIVSLPVTRKPFIKLDGISYAFLYYSLFDNIYRIIQKGIMQREKSYLDTWKEKQTNASEEMVCNLFLKLLPKAEAHIGNYYPVKNSLKQMNENDILLVYQKYLFVIEVKAGSFPTTPPITDFNAHIEAYHNLAEVADSQCSRTIEYIKKDSISQFYDREKNLTFHVTDYSEFDGVFAFSVTVDNFNEFAAKAEKLSVISLKEETVVLSIDDLLAYAGYFDSPIQFLHY
;
A
#
# COMPACT_ATOMS: atom_id res chain seq x y z
N MET A 1 -6.64 33.84 -16.31
CA MET A 1 -6.76 32.36 -16.40
C MET A 1 -8.19 32.02 -16.79
N LEU A 2 -8.43 31.55 -18.02
CA LEU A 2 -9.78 31.23 -18.50
C LEU A 2 -10.19 29.87 -17.94
N PHE A 3 -11.23 29.87 -17.09
CA PHE A 3 -11.92 28.62 -16.72
C PHE A 3 -12.61 28.07 -17.96
N ARG A 4 -12.06 27.02 -18.56
CA ARG A 4 -12.56 26.46 -19.80
C ARG A 4 -13.70 25.44 -19.65
N SER A 5 -14.12 25.10 -18.45
CA SER A 5 -15.31 24.25 -18.28
C SER A 5 -16.03 24.58 -16.98
N GLY A 6 -17.34 24.61 -17.03
CA GLY A 6 -18.22 24.82 -15.89
C GLY A 6 -18.48 23.60 -15.01
N TRP A 7 -17.65 22.54 -15.08
CA TRP A 7 -17.85 21.33 -14.27
C TRP A 7 -16.73 21.09 -13.27
N PRO A 8 -17.03 20.60 -12.06
CA PRO A 8 -16.07 20.35 -10.99
C PRO A 8 -15.09 19.19 -11.26
N ILE A 9 -15.14 18.59 -12.45
CA ILE A 9 -14.30 17.45 -12.87
C ILE A 9 -12.88 17.88 -13.29
N VAL A 10 -12.63 19.19 -13.43
CA VAL A 10 -11.32 19.70 -13.82
C VAL A 10 -10.43 19.83 -12.61
N SER A 11 -9.22 19.27 -12.68
CA SER A 11 -8.19 19.45 -11.66
C SER A 11 -7.94 20.95 -11.40
N LEU A 12 -8.32 21.42 -10.24
CA LEU A 12 -8.08 22.81 -9.85
C LEU A 12 -6.58 23.01 -9.61
N PRO A 13 -5.97 24.09 -10.08
CA PRO A 13 -4.56 24.40 -9.77
C PRO A 13 -4.25 24.41 -8.27
N VAL A 14 -5.22 24.74 -7.43
CA VAL A 14 -5.11 24.79 -5.97
C VAL A 14 -4.90 23.40 -5.35
N THR A 15 -5.27 22.29 -6.01
CA THR A 15 -4.99 20.93 -5.53
C THR A 15 -3.51 20.59 -5.64
N ARG A 16 -2.78 21.20 -6.57
CA ARG A 16 -1.34 21.01 -6.77
C ARG A 16 -0.48 22.09 -6.11
N LYS A 17 -1.04 23.30 -5.96
CA LYS A 17 -0.41 24.48 -5.35
C LYS A 17 -1.37 25.07 -4.34
N PRO A 18 -1.48 24.46 -3.13
CA PRO A 18 -2.53 24.79 -2.17
C PRO A 18 -2.40 26.19 -1.57
N PHE A 19 -1.25 26.83 -1.73
CA PHE A 19 -1.04 28.19 -1.25
C PHE A 19 -1.09 29.20 -2.39
N ILE A 20 -1.92 30.24 -2.21
CA ILE A 20 -2.00 31.40 -3.09
C ILE A 20 -1.41 32.58 -2.33
N LYS A 21 -0.40 33.24 -2.88
CA LYS A 21 0.21 34.42 -2.29
C LYS A 21 -0.43 35.65 -2.85
N LEU A 22 -1.04 36.46 -1.96
CA LEU A 22 -1.65 37.78 -2.25
C LEU A 22 -1.06 38.81 -1.27
N ASP A 23 -0.52 39.88 -1.78
CA ASP A 23 0.06 40.98 -0.98
C ASP A 23 1.03 40.53 0.12
N GLY A 24 1.85 39.56 -0.21
CA GLY A 24 2.85 38.98 0.72
C GLY A 24 2.34 37.92 1.69
N ILE A 25 1.00 37.76 1.79
CA ILE A 25 0.34 36.77 2.66
C ILE A 25 0.01 35.51 1.87
N SER A 26 0.25 34.33 2.47
CA SER A 26 -0.11 33.03 1.87
C SER A 26 -1.45 32.54 2.42
N TYR A 27 -2.36 32.23 1.51
CA TYR A 27 -3.70 31.74 1.81
C TYR A 27 -3.86 30.30 1.33
N ALA A 28 -4.46 29.42 2.14
CA ALA A 28 -4.88 28.08 1.76
C ALA A 28 -6.41 28.03 1.76
N PHE A 29 -7.03 28.08 0.57
CA PHE A 29 -8.49 28.10 0.44
C PHE A 29 -9.11 26.72 0.51
N LEU A 30 -8.38 25.69 0.12
CA LEU A 30 -8.82 24.31 0.12
C LEU A 30 -7.91 23.50 1.04
N TYR A 31 -8.09 23.65 2.34
CA TYR A 31 -7.19 23.05 3.32
C TYR A 31 -7.25 21.51 3.34
N TYR A 32 -8.37 20.90 2.95
CA TYR A 32 -8.44 19.44 2.76
C TYR A 32 -7.41 18.92 1.76
N SER A 33 -7.26 19.57 0.62
CA SER A 33 -6.22 19.23 -0.36
C SER A 33 -4.80 19.36 0.19
N LEU A 34 -4.62 20.21 1.19
CA LEU A 34 -3.33 20.35 1.85
C LEU A 34 -3.01 19.10 2.67
N PHE A 35 -3.96 18.57 3.42
CA PHE A 35 -3.78 17.36 4.21
C PHE A 35 -3.68 16.12 3.32
N ASP A 36 -4.57 15.95 2.36
CA ASP A 36 -4.59 14.78 1.47
C ASP A 36 -3.35 14.68 0.57
N ASN A 37 -2.72 15.83 0.23
CA ASN A 37 -1.63 15.87 -0.75
C ASN A 37 -0.30 16.40 -0.20
N ILE A 38 -0.20 16.77 1.08
CA ILE A 38 0.98 17.43 1.65
C ILE A 38 2.25 16.60 1.44
N TYR A 39 2.15 15.29 1.65
CA TYR A 39 3.22 14.35 1.45
C TYR A 39 3.75 14.40 0.00
N ARG A 40 2.86 14.34 -0.99
CA ARG A 40 3.22 14.39 -2.41
C ARG A 40 3.73 15.76 -2.84
N ILE A 41 3.24 16.84 -2.24
CA ILE A 41 3.75 18.21 -2.48
C ILE A 41 5.18 18.32 -1.98
N ILE A 42 5.46 17.82 -0.77
CA ILE A 42 6.81 17.82 -0.19
C ILE A 42 7.75 16.96 -1.03
N GLN A 43 7.34 15.73 -1.37
CA GLN A 43 8.09 14.82 -2.23
C GLN A 43 8.49 15.49 -3.54
N LYS A 44 7.52 16.08 -4.26
CA LYS A 44 7.79 16.77 -5.53
C LYS A 44 8.70 17.97 -5.34
N GLY A 45 8.53 18.73 -4.25
CA GLY A 45 9.38 19.88 -3.92
C GLY A 45 10.84 19.50 -3.69
N ILE A 46 11.09 18.39 -3.00
CA ILE A 46 12.42 17.85 -2.77
C ILE A 46 13.01 17.35 -4.10
N MET A 47 12.29 16.55 -4.87
CA MET A 47 12.77 15.97 -6.13
C MET A 47 13.07 17.04 -7.20
N GLN A 48 12.40 18.20 -7.16
CA GLN A 48 12.69 19.31 -8.07
C GLN A 48 14.01 20.00 -7.74
N ARG A 49 14.41 20.01 -6.45
CA ARG A 49 15.64 20.65 -5.98
C ARG A 49 16.83 19.71 -6.04
N GLU A 50 16.63 18.45 -5.69
CA GLU A 50 17.70 17.47 -5.54
C GLU A 50 17.27 16.11 -6.12
N LYS A 51 17.52 15.94 -7.43
CA LYS A 51 17.17 14.71 -8.17
C LYS A 51 17.94 13.48 -7.70
N SER A 52 19.17 13.66 -7.22
CA SER A 52 20.00 12.56 -6.70
C SER A 52 19.45 11.94 -5.42
N TYR A 53 18.52 12.63 -4.73
CA TYR A 53 17.89 12.13 -3.52
C TYR A 53 16.77 11.12 -3.78
N LEU A 54 16.42 10.84 -5.04
CA LEU A 54 15.28 9.99 -5.40
C LEU A 54 15.40 8.57 -4.83
N ASP A 55 16.57 7.95 -4.93
CA ASP A 55 16.75 6.57 -4.47
C ASP A 55 16.73 6.49 -2.94
N THR A 56 17.37 7.45 -2.28
CA THR A 56 17.29 7.60 -0.80
C THR A 56 15.83 7.84 -0.35
N TRP A 57 15.09 8.66 -1.09
CA TRP A 57 13.67 8.88 -0.78
C TRP A 57 12.87 7.59 -0.89
N LYS A 58 13.02 6.84 -1.99
CA LYS A 58 12.31 5.58 -2.20
C LYS A 58 12.59 4.58 -1.08
N GLU A 59 13.85 4.37 -0.75
CA GLU A 59 14.25 3.47 0.33
C GLU A 59 13.61 3.87 1.67
N LYS A 60 13.72 5.15 2.04
CA LYS A 60 13.12 5.63 3.29
C LYS A 60 11.60 5.58 3.29
N GLN A 61 10.97 5.84 2.16
CA GLN A 61 9.52 5.74 1.99
C GLN A 61 9.08 4.29 2.17
N THR A 62 9.72 3.34 1.50
CA THR A 62 9.42 1.91 1.62
C THR A 62 9.52 1.49 3.08
N ASN A 63 10.66 1.68 3.72
CA ASN A 63 10.86 1.27 5.12
C ASN A 63 9.84 1.90 6.07
N ALA A 64 9.59 3.21 5.95
CA ALA A 64 8.65 3.91 6.82
C ALA A 64 7.18 3.47 6.59
N SER A 65 6.79 3.21 5.33
CA SER A 65 5.43 2.76 5.04
C SER A 65 5.17 1.34 5.50
N GLU A 66 6.12 0.42 5.31
CA GLU A 66 6.03 -0.95 5.80
C GLU A 66 5.97 -1.00 7.32
N GLU A 67 6.84 -0.26 8.01
CA GLU A 67 6.83 -0.16 9.48
C GLU A 67 5.50 0.42 9.98
N MET A 68 4.98 1.48 9.35
CA MET A 68 3.70 2.08 9.72
C MET A 68 2.53 1.11 9.54
N VAL A 69 2.46 0.42 8.39
CA VAL A 69 1.43 -0.59 8.11
C VAL A 69 1.52 -1.73 9.12
N CYS A 70 2.71 -2.26 9.37
CA CYS A 70 2.93 -3.32 10.36
C CYS A 70 2.43 -2.90 11.76
N ASN A 71 2.78 -1.70 12.20
CA ASN A 71 2.35 -1.17 13.52
C ASN A 71 0.83 -1.00 13.61
N LEU A 72 0.15 -0.61 12.53
CA LEU A 72 -1.31 -0.50 12.50
C LEU A 72 -1.97 -1.88 12.59
N PHE A 73 -1.46 -2.89 11.88
CA PHE A 73 -1.94 -4.25 12.02
C PHE A 73 -1.69 -4.83 13.41
N LEU A 74 -0.53 -4.56 14.02
CA LEU A 74 -0.24 -4.98 15.39
C LEU A 74 -1.15 -4.31 16.43
N LYS A 75 -1.62 -3.09 16.15
CA LYS A 75 -2.63 -2.43 16.99
C LYS A 75 -4.01 -3.08 16.85
N LEU A 76 -4.39 -3.48 15.64
CA LEU A 76 -5.65 -4.20 15.35
C LEU A 76 -5.62 -5.64 15.86
N LEU A 77 -4.49 -6.30 15.77
CA LEU A 77 -4.25 -7.70 16.13
C LEU A 77 -3.15 -7.80 17.21
N PRO A 78 -3.44 -7.41 18.46
CA PRO A 78 -2.46 -7.47 19.54
C PRO A 78 -1.96 -8.89 19.74
N LYS A 79 -0.64 -9.05 19.94
CA LYS A 79 0.07 -10.33 20.07
C LYS A 79 0.23 -11.11 18.74
N ALA A 80 -0.06 -10.51 17.58
CA ALA A 80 0.37 -11.09 16.33
C ALA A 80 1.90 -11.11 16.25
N GLU A 81 2.44 -12.14 15.62
CA GLU A 81 3.83 -12.21 15.22
C GLU A 81 3.95 -11.59 13.83
N ALA A 82 4.83 -10.62 13.66
CA ALA A 82 4.97 -9.89 12.39
C ALA A 82 6.43 -9.85 11.93
N HIS A 83 6.63 -10.05 10.64
CA HIS A 83 7.92 -10.04 9.97
C HIS A 83 7.86 -9.09 8.78
N ILE A 84 8.81 -8.16 8.70
CA ILE A 84 8.93 -7.15 7.62
C ILE A 84 10.12 -7.52 6.74
N GLY A 85 9.99 -7.34 5.41
CA GLY A 85 11.08 -7.59 4.47
C GLY A 85 11.43 -9.07 4.36
N ASN A 86 10.47 -9.89 3.94
CA ASN A 86 10.57 -11.34 3.91
C ASN A 86 11.07 -11.81 2.55
N TYR A 87 12.32 -12.23 2.47
CA TYR A 87 12.91 -12.77 1.25
C TYR A 87 12.82 -14.29 1.21
N TYR A 88 12.48 -14.87 0.05
CA TYR A 88 12.38 -16.31 -0.14
C TYR A 88 12.90 -16.74 -1.52
N PRO A 89 13.47 -17.96 -1.64
CA PRO A 89 14.18 -18.38 -2.83
C PRO A 89 13.26 -18.63 -4.02
N VAL A 90 13.70 -18.22 -5.19
CA VAL A 90 13.09 -18.61 -6.47
C VAL A 90 13.64 -19.97 -6.89
N LYS A 91 12.76 -20.96 -7.12
CA LYS A 91 13.14 -22.31 -7.57
C LYS A 91 14.23 -22.95 -6.69
N ASN A 92 14.12 -22.79 -5.38
CA ASN A 92 15.06 -23.31 -4.39
C ASN A 92 16.51 -22.80 -4.54
N SER A 93 16.68 -21.60 -5.09
CA SER A 93 17.98 -20.98 -5.29
C SER A 93 18.10 -19.66 -4.55
N LEU A 94 19.00 -19.58 -3.57
CA LEU A 94 19.31 -18.34 -2.84
C LEU A 94 20.01 -17.27 -3.71
N LYS A 95 20.30 -17.57 -4.99
CA LYS A 95 20.86 -16.57 -5.93
C LYS A 95 19.82 -15.57 -6.41
N GLN A 96 18.56 -16.01 -6.48
CA GLN A 96 17.45 -15.17 -6.87
C GLN A 96 16.36 -15.30 -5.82
N MET A 97 15.98 -14.17 -5.21
CA MET A 97 14.99 -14.12 -4.16
C MET A 97 13.77 -13.35 -4.63
N ASN A 98 12.60 -13.78 -4.21
CA ASN A 98 11.40 -12.97 -4.17
C ASN A 98 11.34 -12.26 -2.83
N GLU A 99 10.52 -11.23 -2.75
CA GLU A 99 10.27 -10.46 -1.54
C GLU A 99 8.75 -10.41 -1.28
N ASN A 100 8.39 -10.40 -0.01
CA ASN A 100 7.10 -10.01 0.50
C ASN A 100 7.32 -8.96 1.58
N ASP A 101 6.52 -7.91 1.56
CA ASP A 101 6.73 -6.75 2.42
C ASP A 101 6.46 -7.10 3.90
N ILE A 102 5.30 -7.70 4.22
CA ILE A 102 4.94 -8.05 5.60
C ILE A 102 4.22 -9.41 5.65
N LEU A 103 4.71 -10.31 6.50
CA LEU A 103 4.01 -11.49 6.95
C LEU A 103 3.58 -11.30 8.41
N LEU A 104 2.32 -11.60 8.70
CA LEU A 104 1.80 -11.48 10.06
C LEU A 104 0.99 -12.74 10.40
N VAL A 105 1.29 -13.33 11.55
CA VAL A 105 0.58 -14.49 12.08
C VAL A 105 -0.20 -14.08 13.32
N TYR A 106 -1.50 -14.24 13.28
CA TYR A 106 -2.37 -14.04 14.43
C TYR A 106 -3.18 -15.30 14.71
N GLN A 107 -2.86 -16.01 15.79
CA GLN A 107 -3.43 -17.32 16.11
C GLN A 107 -3.21 -18.32 14.95
N LYS A 108 -4.29 -18.73 14.29
CA LYS A 108 -4.28 -19.62 13.13
C LYS A 108 -4.56 -18.90 11.81
N TYR A 109 -4.33 -17.61 11.76
CA TYR A 109 -4.54 -16.80 10.55
C TYR A 109 -3.23 -16.20 10.08
N LEU A 110 -2.95 -16.36 8.79
CA LEU A 110 -1.80 -15.76 8.12
C LEU A 110 -2.25 -14.58 7.27
N PHE A 111 -1.60 -13.45 7.44
CA PHE A 111 -1.80 -12.26 6.64
C PHE A 111 -0.56 -12.03 5.78
N VAL A 112 -0.77 -12.00 4.46
CA VAL A 112 0.26 -11.71 3.46
C VAL A 112 -0.03 -10.31 2.94
N ILE A 113 0.84 -9.37 3.25
CA ILE A 113 0.58 -7.95 3.05
C ILE A 113 1.64 -7.37 2.13
N GLU A 114 1.21 -6.67 1.09
CA GLU A 114 2.04 -5.86 0.19
C GLU A 114 1.72 -4.38 0.38
N VAL A 115 2.75 -3.55 0.48
CA VAL A 115 2.65 -2.10 0.68
C VAL A 115 2.98 -1.38 -0.61
N LYS A 116 2.06 -0.57 -1.13
CA LYS A 116 2.20 0.13 -2.41
C LYS A 116 2.34 1.63 -2.19
N ALA A 117 3.57 2.12 -2.35
CA ALA A 117 3.90 3.54 -2.22
C ALA A 117 3.72 4.34 -3.53
N GLY A 118 3.18 3.72 -4.57
CA GLY A 118 2.82 4.37 -5.83
C GLY A 118 1.81 5.49 -5.64
N SER A 119 1.84 6.50 -6.52
CA SER A 119 0.88 7.59 -6.50
C SER A 119 -0.29 7.35 -7.43
N PHE A 120 -1.49 7.69 -6.96
CA PHE A 120 -2.66 7.72 -7.81
C PHE A 120 -2.66 8.97 -8.73
N PRO A 121 -3.18 8.88 -9.97
CA PRO A 121 -3.24 10.03 -10.86
C PRO A 121 -4.07 11.17 -10.26
N THR A 122 -3.52 12.39 -10.28
CA THR A 122 -4.24 13.60 -9.85
C THR A 122 -5.10 14.21 -10.96
N THR A 123 -4.99 13.71 -12.21
CA THR A 123 -5.83 14.09 -13.33
C THR A 123 -7.15 13.33 -13.26
N PRO A 124 -8.29 13.97 -13.58
CA PRO A 124 -9.57 13.28 -13.62
C PRO A 124 -9.56 12.10 -14.62
N PRO A 125 -10.28 11.00 -14.33
CA PRO A 125 -10.36 9.85 -15.24
C PRO A 125 -10.86 10.19 -16.64
N ILE A 126 -11.75 11.17 -16.77
CA ILE A 126 -12.24 11.66 -18.06
C ILE A 126 -11.13 12.30 -18.92
N THR A 127 -10.04 12.75 -18.29
CA THR A 127 -8.91 13.39 -19.00
C THR A 127 -7.84 12.37 -19.37
N ASP A 128 -7.59 11.38 -18.49
CA ASP A 128 -6.58 10.35 -18.69
C ASP A 128 -7.02 9.05 -17.99
N PHE A 129 -7.92 8.33 -18.66
CA PHE A 129 -8.46 7.08 -18.14
C PHE A 129 -7.37 6.00 -18.07
N ASN A 130 -6.45 5.96 -19.02
CA ASN A 130 -5.40 4.95 -19.06
C ASN A 130 -4.46 5.05 -17.86
N ALA A 131 -4.09 6.26 -17.44
CA ALA A 131 -3.27 6.43 -16.23
C ALA A 131 -3.97 5.91 -14.97
N HIS A 132 -5.31 6.01 -14.90
CA HIS A 132 -6.07 5.43 -13.80
C HIS A 132 -6.08 3.90 -13.85
N ILE A 133 -6.27 3.29 -15.02
CA ILE A 133 -6.20 1.82 -15.19
C ILE A 133 -4.80 1.32 -14.82
N GLU A 134 -3.75 1.98 -15.26
CA GLU A 134 -2.37 1.63 -14.90
C GLU A 134 -2.13 1.73 -13.38
N ALA A 135 -2.69 2.75 -12.73
CA ALA A 135 -2.61 2.87 -11.28
C ALA A 135 -3.34 1.72 -10.57
N TYR A 136 -4.54 1.32 -11.02
CA TYR A 136 -5.26 0.15 -10.48
C TYR A 136 -4.46 -1.13 -10.67
N HIS A 137 -3.92 -1.33 -11.86
CA HIS A 137 -3.05 -2.47 -12.13
C HIS A 137 -1.88 -2.51 -11.15
N ASN A 138 -1.15 -1.42 -11.01
CA ASN A 138 0.03 -1.38 -10.15
C ASN A 138 -0.29 -1.48 -8.64
N LEU A 139 -1.39 -0.92 -8.19
CA LEU A 139 -1.74 -0.86 -6.78
C LEU A 139 -2.54 -2.08 -6.29
N ALA A 140 -3.26 -2.77 -7.18
CA ALA A 140 -4.09 -3.92 -6.83
C ALA A 140 -3.59 -5.24 -7.46
N GLU A 141 -3.55 -5.38 -8.80
CA GLU A 141 -3.20 -6.65 -9.45
C GLU A 141 -1.76 -7.07 -9.23
N VAL A 142 -0.81 -6.12 -9.25
CA VAL A 142 0.60 -6.44 -8.99
C VAL A 142 0.77 -6.89 -7.54
N ALA A 143 0.10 -6.24 -6.59
CA ALA A 143 0.12 -6.64 -5.19
C ALA A 143 -0.51 -8.03 -4.99
N ASP A 144 -1.67 -8.28 -5.59
CA ASP A 144 -2.35 -9.58 -5.57
C ASP A 144 -1.45 -10.68 -6.13
N SER A 145 -0.79 -10.43 -7.26
CA SER A 145 0.16 -11.39 -7.86
C SER A 145 1.38 -11.64 -6.97
N GLN A 146 1.83 -10.64 -6.19
CA GLN A 146 2.92 -10.80 -5.22
C GLN A 146 2.45 -11.61 -4.00
N CYS A 147 1.27 -11.32 -3.46
CA CYS A 147 0.65 -12.11 -2.40
C CYS A 147 0.44 -13.57 -2.83
N SER A 148 -0.14 -13.79 -4.02
CA SER A 148 -0.37 -15.13 -4.59
C SER A 148 0.94 -15.92 -4.67
N ARG A 149 2.00 -15.32 -5.17
CA ARG A 149 3.32 -15.95 -5.27
C ARG A 149 3.88 -16.35 -3.90
N THR A 150 3.70 -15.51 -2.89
CA THR A 150 4.11 -15.80 -1.51
C THR A 150 3.30 -16.93 -0.92
N ILE A 151 1.98 -16.92 -1.11
CA ILE A 151 1.06 -17.98 -0.66
C ILE A 151 1.39 -19.31 -1.34
N GLU A 152 1.62 -19.30 -2.66
CA GLU A 152 2.04 -20.50 -3.41
C GLU A 152 3.38 -21.07 -2.91
N TYR A 153 4.34 -20.20 -2.56
CA TYR A 153 5.60 -20.63 -1.97
C TYR A 153 5.38 -21.33 -0.63
N ILE A 154 4.52 -20.78 0.24
CA ILE A 154 4.21 -21.36 1.55
C ILE A 154 3.46 -22.69 1.40
N LYS A 155 2.55 -22.78 0.43
CA LYS A 155 1.78 -24.04 0.16
C LYS A 155 2.62 -25.17 -0.40
N LYS A 156 3.68 -24.86 -1.10
CA LYS A 156 4.45 -25.86 -1.87
C LYS A 156 5.31 -26.77 -1.03
N ASP A 157 5.95 -26.20 -0.02
CA ASP A 157 6.95 -26.89 0.78
C ASP A 157 6.41 -27.17 2.19
N SER A 158 6.80 -28.33 2.77
CA SER A 158 6.44 -28.67 4.15
C SER A 158 7.05 -27.71 5.18
N ILE A 159 8.16 -27.06 4.83
CA ILE A 159 8.79 -25.98 5.61
C ILE A 159 9.19 -24.88 4.66
N SER A 160 8.54 -23.72 4.78
CA SER A 160 8.87 -22.53 4.00
C SER A 160 9.73 -21.58 4.82
N GLN A 161 10.89 -21.24 4.30
CA GLN A 161 11.89 -20.42 5.00
C GLN A 161 11.96 -19.02 4.43
N PHE A 162 11.97 -18.00 5.30
CA PHE A 162 12.11 -16.62 4.96
C PHE A 162 13.38 -16.02 5.55
N TYR A 163 13.98 -15.11 4.82
CA TYR A 163 15.30 -14.55 5.09
C TYR A 163 15.24 -13.01 5.08
N ASP A 164 16.19 -12.38 5.74
CA ASP A 164 16.45 -10.95 5.58
C ASP A 164 17.25 -10.62 4.29
N ARG A 165 17.57 -9.36 4.07
CA ARG A 165 18.41 -8.91 2.94
C ARG A 165 19.80 -9.53 2.94
N GLU A 166 20.35 -9.79 4.12
CA GLU A 166 21.66 -10.41 4.33
C GLU A 166 21.61 -11.93 4.20
N LYS A 167 20.42 -12.50 3.93
CA LYS A 167 20.14 -13.95 3.82
C LYS A 167 20.27 -14.72 5.12
N ASN A 168 20.07 -14.07 6.25
CA ASN A 168 19.87 -14.75 7.52
C ASN A 168 18.43 -15.24 7.61
N LEU A 169 18.25 -16.46 8.13
CA LEU A 169 16.90 -17.00 8.38
C LEU A 169 16.22 -16.20 9.49
N THR A 170 15.07 -15.62 9.18
CA THR A 170 14.28 -14.79 10.12
C THR A 170 13.01 -15.45 10.58
N PHE A 171 12.36 -16.21 9.70
CA PHE A 171 11.06 -16.82 9.96
C PHE A 171 10.90 -18.09 9.14
N HIS A 172 10.07 -19.02 9.63
CA HIS A 172 9.68 -20.20 8.86
C HIS A 172 8.24 -20.61 9.17
N VAL A 173 7.57 -21.13 8.17
CA VAL A 173 6.25 -21.77 8.30
C VAL A 173 6.46 -23.28 8.20
N THR A 174 6.08 -24.01 9.24
CA THR A 174 6.28 -25.46 9.34
C THR A 174 5.23 -26.26 8.60
N ASP A 175 3.98 -25.80 8.58
CA ASP A 175 2.90 -26.47 7.87
C ASP A 175 1.81 -25.44 7.50
N TYR A 176 1.55 -25.31 6.21
CA TYR A 176 0.48 -24.43 5.72
C TYR A 176 -0.90 -24.85 6.24
N SER A 177 -1.12 -26.14 6.48
CA SER A 177 -2.40 -26.68 6.96
C SER A 177 -2.74 -26.29 8.41
N GLU A 178 -1.78 -25.74 9.16
CA GLU A 178 -2.03 -25.19 10.50
C GLU A 178 -2.84 -23.89 10.49
N PHE A 179 -2.90 -23.21 9.33
CA PHE A 179 -3.69 -22.00 9.22
C PHE A 179 -5.15 -22.31 8.84
N ASP A 180 -6.08 -21.79 9.65
CA ASP A 180 -7.52 -21.87 9.39
C ASP A 180 -7.94 -20.88 8.28
N GLY A 181 -7.12 -19.84 8.02
CA GLY A 181 -7.33 -18.88 6.95
C GLY A 181 -6.05 -18.12 6.57
N VAL A 182 -5.97 -17.75 5.29
CA VAL A 182 -4.90 -16.93 4.75
C VAL A 182 -5.51 -15.75 4.02
N PHE A 183 -5.09 -14.54 4.37
CA PHE A 183 -5.63 -13.28 3.85
C PHE A 183 -4.54 -12.50 3.12
N ALA A 184 -4.86 -12.03 1.93
CA ALA A 184 -4.00 -11.19 1.13
C ALA A 184 -4.43 -9.72 1.23
N PHE A 185 -3.48 -8.81 1.42
CA PHE A 185 -3.72 -7.38 1.52
C PHE A 185 -2.80 -6.58 0.61
N SER A 186 -3.35 -5.58 -0.07
CA SER A 186 -2.61 -4.50 -0.68
C SER A 186 -2.91 -3.21 0.08
N VAL A 187 -1.88 -2.65 0.74
CA VAL A 187 -2.02 -1.39 1.48
C VAL A 187 -1.35 -0.26 0.72
N THR A 188 -2.14 0.73 0.31
CA THR A 188 -1.63 1.88 -0.44
C THR A 188 -1.27 3.05 0.49
N VAL A 189 -0.17 3.73 0.19
CA VAL A 189 0.25 4.94 0.92
C VAL A 189 -0.64 6.13 0.56
N ASP A 190 -1.04 6.24 -0.72
CA ASP A 190 -2.00 7.26 -1.16
C ASP A 190 -3.44 6.81 -0.84
N ASN A 191 -4.29 7.81 -0.54
CA ASN A 191 -5.70 7.59 -0.36
C ASN A 191 -6.34 7.07 -1.66
N PHE A 192 -6.97 5.89 -1.58
CA PHE A 192 -7.51 5.14 -2.70
C PHE A 192 -8.96 4.70 -2.46
N ASN A 193 -9.62 5.27 -1.49
CA ASN A 193 -10.82 4.77 -0.80
C ASN A 193 -12.00 4.38 -1.69
N GLU A 194 -12.41 5.23 -2.64
CA GLU A 194 -13.64 4.96 -3.43
C GLU A 194 -13.50 3.74 -4.34
N PHE A 195 -12.29 3.44 -4.77
CA PHE A 195 -12.01 2.39 -5.74
C PHE A 195 -11.43 1.13 -5.08
N ALA A 196 -10.66 1.28 -3.99
CA ALA A 196 -10.15 0.16 -3.23
C ALA A 196 -11.26 -0.73 -2.70
N ALA A 197 -12.29 -0.11 -2.09
CA ALA A 197 -13.47 -0.81 -1.57
C ALA A 197 -14.30 -1.55 -2.62
N LYS A 198 -13.97 -1.43 -3.91
CA LYS A 198 -14.67 -2.07 -5.03
C LYS A 198 -13.70 -2.71 -6.03
N ALA A 199 -12.44 -2.90 -5.64
CA ALA A 199 -11.41 -3.40 -6.54
C ALA A 199 -11.83 -4.71 -7.21
N GLU A 200 -12.41 -5.64 -6.45
CA GLU A 200 -12.91 -6.93 -6.94
C GLU A 200 -14.10 -6.80 -7.92
N LYS A 201 -14.78 -5.65 -7.94
CA LYS A 201 -15.93 -5.39 -8.84
C LYS A 201 -15.55 -4.63 -10.11
N LEU A 202 -14.29 -4.16 -10.19
CA LEU A 202 -13.80 -3.46 -11.37
C LEU A 202 -13.49 -4.47 -12.48
N SER A 203 -14.23 -4.42 -13.59
CA SER A 203 -14.02 -5.30 -14.75
C SER A 203 -12.67 -5.09 -15.45
N VAL A 204 -11.91 -4.09 -15.06
CA VAL A 204 -10.60 -3.72 -15.63
C VAL A 204 -9.42 -4.34 -14.92
N ILE A 205 -9.65 -4.98 -13.76
CA ILE A 205 -8.64 -5.71 -12.98
C ILE A 205 -9.12 -7.12 -12.68
N SER A 206 -8.17 -8.03 -12.44
CA SER A 206 -8.45 -9.42 -12.07
C SER A 206 -7.58 -9.82 -10.89
N LEU A 207 -8.20 -10.15 -9.77
CA LEU A 207 -7.53 -10.60 -8.55
C LEU A 207 -7.61 -12.12 -8.45
N LYS A 208 -6.51 -12.77 -8.10
CA LYS A 208 -6.40 -14.22 -7.91
C LYS A 208 -6.73 -14.66 -6.50
N GLU A 209 -6.29 -13.86 -5.52
CA GLU A 209 -6.38 -14.20 -4.09
C GLU A 209 -7.50 -13.41 -3.38
N GLU A 210 -8.38 -12.74 -4.13
CA GLU A 210 -9.39 -11.85 -3.55
C GLU A 210 -8.77 -10.83 -2.58
N THR A 211 -7.61 -10.28 -2.97
CA THR A 211 -6.81 -9.37 -2.14
C THR A 211 -7.62 -8.17 -1.70
N VAL A 212 -7.64 -7.93 -0.40
CA VAL A 212 -8.25 -6.73 0.19
C VAL A 212 -7.35 -5.53 -0.10
N VAL A 213 -7.87 -4.57 -0.85
CA VAL A 213 -7.16 -3.33 -1.19
C VAL A 213 -7.67 -2.20 -0.31
N LEU A 214 -6.76 -1.57 0.44
CA LEU A 214 -7.11 -0.46 1.34
C LEU A 214 -5.94 0.52 1.47
N SER A 215 -6.20 1.72 1.99
CA SER A 215 -5.17 2.72 2.22
C SER A 215 -4.65 2.67 3.67
N ILE A 216 -3.50 3.30 3.91
CA ILE A 216 -3.00 3.54 5.28
C ILE A 216 -4.02 4.35 6.09
N ASP A 217 -4.75 5.29 5.47
CA ASP A 217 -5.78 6.08 6.13
C ASP A 217 -6.96 5.21 6.59
N ASP A 218 -7.36 4.20 5.80
CA ASP A 218 -8.38 3.22 6.20
C ASP A 218 -7.91 2.39 7.39
N LEU A 219 -6.67 1.88 7.34
CA LEU A 219 -6.08 1.15 8.46
C LEU A 219 -5.98 2.01 9.72
N LEU A 220 -5.63 3.29 9.58
CA LEU A 220 -5.56 4.23 10.68
C LEU A 220 -6.95 4.45 11.31
N ALA A 221 -7.98 4.58 10.46
CA ALA A 221 -9.36 4.68 10.90
C ALA A 221 -9.81 3.40 11.63
N TYR A 222 -9.53 2.23 11.07
CA TYR A 222 -9.85 0.94 11.70
C TYR A 222 -9.13 0.77 13.05
N ALA A 223 -7.83 1.08 13.10
CA ALA A 223 -7.04 1.02 14.33
C ALA A 223 -7.48 2.04 15.40
N GLY A 224 -8.20 3.09 15.01
CA GLY A 224 -8.82 4.05 15.93
C GLY A 224 -10.25 3.71 16.34
N TYR A 225 -10.96 2.90 15.55
CA TYR A 225 -12.39 2.64 15.70
C TYR A 225 -12.68 1.25 16.31
N PHE A 226 -11.94 0.21 15.91
CA PHE A 226 -12.17 -1.13 16.42
C PHE A 226 -11.50 -1.32 17.78
N ASP A 227 -12.30 -1.74 18.77
CA ASP A 227 -11.86 -1.98 20.13
C ASP A 227 -11.33 -3.41 20.37
N SER A 228 -11.56 -4.31 19.41
CA SER A 228 -11.14 -5.70 19.52
C SER A 228 -10.77 -6.33 18.16
N PRO A 229 -9.85 -7.33 18.17
CA PRO A 229 -9.49 -8.07 16.95
C PRO A 229 -10.68 -8.71 16.24
N ILE A 230 -11.69 -9.18 16.99
CA ILE A 230 -12.88 -9.83 16.43
C ILE A 230 -13.69 -8.85 15.57
N GLN A 231 -13.79 -7.58 15.99
CA GLN A 231 -14.47 -6.56 15.20
C GLN A 231 -13.77 -6.35 13.85
N PHE A 232 -12.45 -6.27 13.86
CA PHE A 232 -11.66 -6.12 12.63
C PHE A 232 -11.76 -7.34 11.73
N LEU A 233 -11.64 -8.56 12.28
CA LEU A 233 -11.68 -9.80 11.50
C LEU A 233 -13.06 -10.13 10.94
N HIS A 234 -14.11 -9.56 11.52
CA HIS A 234 -15.50 -9.78 11.07
C HIS A 234 -15.96 -8.72 10.04
N TYR A 235 -15.31 -7.58 9.99
CA TYR A 235 -15.63 -6.49 9.07
C TYR A 235 -15.17 -6.81 7.66
#